data_a46da7686a71946c9393d41bc7592b71
#
_entry.id   a46da7686a71946c9393d41bc7592b71
#
_cell.length_a   1.000
_cell.length_b   1.000
_cell.length_c   1.000
_cell.angle_alpha   90.00
_cell.angle_beta   90.00
_cell.angle_gamma   90.00
#
_symmetry.space_group_name_H-M   'P 1'
#
loop_
_entity.id
_entity.type
_entity.pdbx_description
1 polymer ?
#
loop_
_entity_poly.entity_id
_entity_poly.type
_entity_poly.pdbx_seq_one_letter_code
_entity_poly.pdbx_strand_id
1 'polypeptide(L)' 'MNNKAAKKLRRLAIAIAAANGKIEDSERIYKNLKTVHKENKKAPQN' A
#
# COMPACT_ATOMS: atom_id res chain seq x y z
N MET A 1 -1.14 -6.46 -12.27
CA MET A 1 -0.99 -6.49 -10.86
C MET A 1 -1.72 -7.65 -10.25
N ASN A 2 -1.18 -8.24 -9.20
CA ASN A 2 -1.78 -9.39 -8.59
C ASN A 2 -2.86 -9.02 -7.63
N ASN A 3 -3.94 -9.77 -7.65
CA ASN A 3 -5.01 -9.54 -6.68
C ASN A 3 -4.51 -9.76 -5.27
N LYS A 4 -3.62 -10.70 -5.10
CA LYS A 4 -3.08 -11.00 -3.79
C LYS A 4 -2.28 -9.82 -3.26
N ALA A 5 -1.46 -9.25 -4.10
CA ALA A 5 -0.64 -8.12 -3.68
C ALA A 5 -1.52 -6.91 -3.34
N ALA A 6 -2.54 -6.69 -4.15
CA ALA A 6 -3.43 -5.58 -3.92
C ALA A 6 -4.15 -5.74 -2.59
N LYS A 7 -4.55 -6.96 -2.29
CA LYS A 7 -5.24 -7.23 -1.06
C LYS A 7 -4.34 -6.94 0.14
N LYS A 8 -3.11 -7.38 0.04
CA LYS A 8 -2.16 -7.18 1.12
C LYS A 8 -1.90 -5.70 1.34
N LEU A 9 -1.70 -4.97 0.26
CA LEU A 9 -1.46 -3.55 0.37
C LEU A 9 -2.64 -2.84 1.01
N ARG A 10 -3.84 -3.27 0.63
CA ARG A 10 -5.02 -2.66 1.18
C ARG A 10 -5.11 -2.89 2.68
N ARG A 11 -4.85 -4.10 3.11
CA ARG A 11 -4.88 -4.41 4.52
C ARG A 11 -3.87 -3.59 5.26
N LEU A 12 -2.68 -3.48 4.71
CA LEU A 12 -1.63 -2.74 5.36
C LEU A 12 -2.02 -1.28 5.47
N ALA A 13 -2.62 -0.74 4.42
CA ALA A 13 -3.03 0.65 4.44
C ALA A 13 -4.07 0.91 5.54
N ILE A 14 -5.01 -0.01 5.67
CA ILE A 14 -6.02 0.14 6.69
C ILE A 14 -5.40 0.04 8.07
N ALA A 15 -4.47 -0.86 8.24
CA ALA A 15 -3.81 -1.02 9.53
C ALA A 15 -3.06 0.24 9.91
N ILE A 16 -2.36 0.83 8.96
CA ILE A 16 -1.61 2.04 9.23
C ILE A 16 -2.56 3.18 9.55
N ALA A 17 -3.62 3.28 8.76
CA ALA A 17 -4.60 4.35 8.98
C ALA A 17 -5.24 4.22 10.36
N ALA A 18 -5.54 3.00 10.75
CA ALA A 18 -6.15 2.77 12.04
C ALA A 18 -5.18 3.13 13.15
N ALA A 19 -3.91 2.81 12.96
CA ALA A 19 -2.91 3.10 13.96
C ALA A 19 -2.77 4.61 14.14
N ASN A 20 -3.00 5.36 13.07
CA ASN A 20 -2.91 6.79 13.16
C ASN A 20 -4.23 7.42 13.59
N GLY A 21 -5.24 6.60 13.76
CA GLY A 21 -6.54 7.12 14.15
C GLY A 21 -7.27 7.82 13.04
N LYS A 22 -6.90 7.54 11.81
CA LYS A 22 -7.57 8.16 10.67
C LYS A 22 -7.84 7.14 9.60
N ILE A 23 -8.81 6.32 9.84
CA ILE A 23 -9.17 5.28 8.89
C ILE A 23 -9.50 5.83 7.52
N GLU A 24 -10.02 7.04 7.47
CA GLU A 24 -10.38 7.63 6.18
C GLU A 24 -9.13 7.87 5.33
N ASP A 25 -7.95 7.87 5.93
CA ASP A 25 -6.74 8.09 5.17
C ASP A 25 -6.24 6.80 4.53
N SER A 26 -6.92 5.70 4.79
CA SER A 26 -6.46 4.42 4.27
C SER A 26 -6.33 4.44 2.75
N GLU A 27 -7.22 5.14 2.08
CA GLU A 27 -7.16 5.20 0.63
C GLU A 27 -5.90 5.91 0.17
N ARG A 28 -5.56 6.99 0.84
CA ARG A 28 -4.37 7.74 0.50
C ARG A 28 -3.12 6.90 0.78
N ILE A 29 -3.11 6.22 1.92
CA ILE A 29 -1.98 5.38 2.28
C ILE A 29 -1.86 4.24 1.27
N TYR A 30 -2.98 3.69 0.85
CA TYR A 30 -2.98 2.63 -0.13
C TYR A 30 -2.33 3.09 -1.43
N LYS A 31 -2.65 4.30 -1.85
CA LYS A 31 -2.08 4.81 -3.08
C LYS A 31 -0.57 4.98 -2.93
N ASN A 32 -0.14 5.45 -1.77
CA ASN A 32 1.28 5.61 -1.53
C ASN A 32 1.98 4.27 -1.54
N LEU A 33 1.38 3.26 -0.91
CA LEU A 33 1.97 1.94 -0.88
C LEU A 33 2.04 1.36 -2.28
N LYS A 34 1.03 1.63 -3.08
CA LYS A 34 1.02 1.13 -4.45
C LYS A 34 2.19 1.73 -5.23
N THR A 35 2.40 3.02 -5.06
CA THR A 35 3.46 3.70 -5.76
C THR A 35 4.82 3.15 -5.34
N VAL A 36 5.00 2.96 -4.05
CA VAL A 36 6.27 2.43 -3.55
C VAL A 36 6.49 1.02 -4.08
N HIS A 37 5.44 0.21 -4.06
CA HIS A 37 5.54 -1.15 -4.53
C HIS A 37 5.90 -1.19 -6.01
N LYS A 38 5.32 -0.27 -6.76
CA LYS A 38 5.57 -0.21 -8.18
C LYS A 38 7.01 0.21 -8.43
N GLU A 39 7.50 1.17 -7.68
CA GLU A 39 8.86 1.64 -7.86
C GLU A 39 9.86 0.56 -7.49
N ASN A 40 9.56 -0.16 -6.43
CA ASN A 40 10.44 -1.24 -6.03
C ASN A 40 10.51 -2.32 -7.11
N LYS A 41 9.39 -2.60 -7.73
CA LYS A 41 9.36 -3.59 -8.78
C LYS A 41 10.11 -3.11 -9.99
N LYS A 42 10.00 -1.82 -10.27
CA LYS A 42 10.66 -1.28 -11.43
C LYS A 42 12.13 -1.20 -11.20
N ALA A 43 12.57 -0.93 -9.99
CA ALA A 43 13.98 -0.79 -9.70
C ALA A 43 14.68 -2.09 -10.01
N PRO A 44 15.82 -2.01 -10.63
CA PRO A 44 16.57 -3.21 -11.00
C PRO A 44 17.03 -3.82 -9.74
N GLN A 45 16.54 -4.88 -9.47
CA GLN A 45 16.90 -5.52 -8.34
C GLN A 45 18.18 -6.09 -8.39
N ASN A 46 18.69 -6.23 -9.39
CA ASN A 46 19.91 -6.86 -9.49
C ASN A 46 20.97 -6.25 -9.52
#